data_89f5de7690ceb36bb1969a07d52c938b
#
_entry.id   89f5de7690ceb36bb1969a07d52c938b
#
_cell.length_a   1.000
_cell.length_b   1.000
_cell.length_c   1.000
_cell.angle_alpha   90.00
_cell.angle_beta   90.00
_cell.angle_gamma   90.00
#
_symmetry.space_group_name_H-M   'P 1'
#
loop_
_entity.id
_entity.type
_entity.pdbx_description
1 polymer ?
#
loop_
_entity_poly.entity_id
_entity_poly.type
_entity_poly.pdbx_seq_one_letter_code
_entity_poly.pdbx_strand_id
1 'polypeptide(L)'
;TSLLAADIINHDIRDLTDHERKNVFIIDDSLFNRTSCKKTELGSKVFDHTDMRFKKGFRMLTLSWSDGNTLIPVNSCLLASAKDKNIIGPIKDFDSRTLAGKRRKLAQTKAPEAMITLLDTALSAGLKADYVLFDSWFSNPAQITSIHSKGMDAIAMIKKSSRIKYSYCGEQLNIKEIYSRNKKRRGRSKY
;
A
#
# COMPACT_ATOMS: atom_id res chain seq x y z
N THR A 1 6.93 -1.93 -15.50
CA THR A 1 7.51 -2.62 -14.31
C THR A 1 6.69 -3.85 -13.95
N SER A 2 5.34 -3.74 -13.79
CA SER A 2 4.52 -4.90 -13.36
C SER A 2 4.61 -6.10 -14.30
N LEU A 3 4.66 -5.90 -15.61
CA LEU A 3 4.84 -7.00 -16.58
C LEU A 3 6.20 -7.68 -16.42
N LEU A 4 7.29 -6.91 -16.26
CA LEU A 4 8.61 -7.47 -16.01
C LEU A 4 8.67 -8.24 -14.69
N ALA A 5 8.06 -7.70 -13.62
CA ALA A 5 7.97 -8.39 -12.35
C ALA A 5 7.17 -9.70 -12.47
N ALA A 6 6.08 -9.68 -13.23
CA ALA A 6 5.27 -10.87 -13.49
C ALA A 6 6.05 -11.93 -14.27
N ASP A 7 6.84 -11.51 -15.25
CA ASP A 7 7.70 -12.40 -16.02
C ASP A 7 8.74 -13.10 -15.12
N ILE A 8 9.50 -12.33 -14.35
CA ILE A 8 10.49 -12.86 -13.40
C ILE A 8 9.84 -13.79 -12.38
N ILE A 9 8.72 -13.39 -11.76
CA ILE A 9 8.07 -14.18 -10.72
C ILE A 9 7.53 -15.49 -11.29
N ASN A 10 6.89 -15.44 -12.46
CA ASN A 10 6.22 -16.60 -13.02
C ASN A 10 7.17 -17.60 -13.68
N HIS A 11 8.30 -17.14 -14.25
CA HIS A 11 9.22 -18.01 -14.97
C HIS A 11 10.49 -18.36 -14.18
N ASP A 12 10.97 -17.48 -13.30
CA ASP A 12 12.24 -17.70 -12.62
C ASP A 12 12.10 -18.03 -11.12
N ILE A 13 11.04 -17.52 -10.46
CA ILE A 13 10.92 -17.65 -9.00
C ILE A 13 9.91 -18.73 -8.59
N ARG A 14 8.79 -18.84 -9.28
CA ARG A 14 7.67 -19.71 -8.87
C ARG A 14 8.09 -21.17 -8.67
N ASP A 15 8.90 -21.70 -9.55
CA ASP A 15 9.36 -23.10 -9.49
C ASP A 15 10.39 -23.35 -8.38
N LEU A 16 10.99 -22.27 -7.84
CA LEU A 16 11.92 -22.32 -6.71
C LEU A 16 11.22 -22.13 -5.36
N THR A 17 9.94 -21.77 -5.37
CA THR A 17 9.16 -21.50 -4.17
C THR A 17 8.53 -22.79 -3.65
N ASP A 18 8.65 -23.02 -2.33
CA ASP A 18 8.01 -24.14 -1.66
C ASP A 18 6.47 -24.00 -1.72
N HIS A 19 5.77 -25.11 -1.99
CA HIS A 19 4.31 -25.15 -2.10
C HIS A 19 3.57 -24.79 -0.80
N GLU A 20 4.20 -24.95 0.35
CA GLU A 20 3.64 -24.55 1.64
C GLU A 20 3.73 -23.04 1.92
N ARG A 21 4.54 -22.33 1.14
CA ARG A 21 4.72 -20.89 1.30
C ARG A 21 3.54 -20.11 0.75
N LYS A 22 3.22 -19.05 1.44
CA LYS A 22 2.18 -18.10 1.04
C LYS A 22 2.81 -16.92 0.33
N ASN A 23 2.24 -16.58 -0.81
CA ASN A 23 2.65 -15.40 -1.57
C ASN A 23 1.95 -14.16 -1.01
N VAL A 24 2.68 -13.08 -0.90
CA VAL A 24 2.17 -11.84 -0.32
C VAL A 24 2.50 -10.64 -1.19
N PHE A 25 1.56 -9.71 -1.31
CA PHE A 25 1.85 -8.34 -1.71
C PHE A 25 2.19 -7.51 -0.48
N ILE A 26 3.22 -6.69 -0.59
CA ILE A 26 3.68 -5.80 0.47
C ILE A 26 3.57 -4.37 -0.03
N ILE A 27 2.86 -3.54 0.73
CA ILE A 27 2.67 -2.12 0.43
C ILE A 27 3.34 -1.31 1.52
N ASP A 28 4.24 -0.46 1.10
CA ASP A 28 4.94 0.47 1.98
C ASP A 28 5.05 1.85 1.34
N ASP A 29 5.11 2.88 2.17
CA ASP A 29 5.33 4.24 1.74
C ASP A 29 6.56 4.87 2.40
N SER A 30 7.35 5.53 1.58
CA SER A 30 8.58 6.18 2.00
C SER A 30 8.65 7.62 1.51
N LEU A 31 9.46 8.43 2.19
CA LEU A 31 9.75 9.78 1.74
C LEU A 31 10.77 9.74 0.59
N PHE A 32 10.35 10.09 -0.62
CA PHE A 32 11.28 10.40 -1.71
C PHE A 32 11.72 11.86 -1.62
N ASN A 33 12.82 12.09 -0.91
CA ASN A 33 13.32 13.41 -0.59
C ASN A 33 13.89 14.14 -1.82
N ARG A 34 13.50 15.40 -1.99
CA ARG A 34 13.96 16.30 -3.06
C ARG A 34 14.18 17.72 -2.49
N THR A 35 15.01 17.85 -1.46
CA THR A 35 15.24 19.11 -0.73
C THR A 35 15.62 20.27 -1.62
N SER A 36 16.42 20.04 -2.64
CA SER A 36 16.89 21.06 -3.59
C SER A 36 15.91 21.38 -4.71
N CYS A 37 14.72 20.72 -4.76
CA CYS A 37 13.79 20.97 -5.84
C CYS A 37 13.14 22.37 -5.71
N LYS A 38 13.21 23.13 -6.80
CA LYS A 38 12.57 24.45 -6.92
C LYS A 38 11.42 24.46 -7.93
N LYS A 39 11.51 23.61 -8.97
CA LYS A 39 10.59 23.60 -10.11
C LYS A 39 10.18 22.18 -10.52
N THR A 40 10.44 21.16 -9.67
CA THR A 40 10.03 19.79 -10.00
C THR A 40 8.51 19.72 -10.01
N GLU A 41 7.95 19.33 -11.15
CA GLU A 41 6.51 19.16 -11.32
C GLU A 41 5.93 18.28 -10.23
N LEU A 42 4.82 18.71 -9.62
CA LEU A 42 4.17 18.03 -8.49
C LEU A 42 5.03 17.84 -7.23
N GLY A 43 6.27 18.38 -7.23
CA GLY A 43 7.06 18.41 -5.99
C GLY A 43 6.27 19.11 -4.90
N SER A 44 6.17 18.50 -3.71
CA SER A 44 5.30 18.99 -2.66
C SER A 44 5.95 18.95 -1.27
N LYS A 45 5.33 19.62 -0.31
CA LYS A 45 5.68 19.51 1.11
C LYS A 45 5.08 18.20 1.64
N VAL A 46 5.95 17.27 2.02
CA VAL A 46 5.59 15.97 2.60
C VAL A 46 6.03 15.94 4.04
N PHE A 47 5.15 15.46 4.93
CA PHE A 47 5.52 15.29 6.33
C PHE A 47 6.37 14.03 6.50
N ASP A 48 7.54 14.21 7.10
CA ASP A 48 8.46 13.14 7.48
C ASP A 48 8.21 12.76 8.94
N HIS A 49 7.72 11.54 9.16
CA HIS A 49 7.42 11.04 10.50
C HIS A 49 8.68 10.71 11.32
N THR A 50 9.82 10.50 10.64
CA THR A 50 11.09 10.22 11.32
C THR A 50 11.65 11.49 11.97
N ASP A 51 11.70 12.57 11.20
CA ASP A 51 12.24 13.85 11.64
C ASP A 51 11.15 14.80 12.20
N MET A 52 9.89 14.37 12.20
CA MET A 52 8.72 15.14 12.67
C MET A 52 8.62 16.55 12.02
N ARG A 53 8.98 16.68 10.76
CA ARG A 53 8.99 17.94 10.01
C ARG A 53 8.59 17.78 8.57
N PHE A 54 8.21 18.88 7.93
CA PHE A 54 7.93 18.88 6.49
C PHE A 54 9.23 18.95 5.68
N LYS A 55 9.33 18.10 4.68
CA LYS A 55 10.40 18.08 3.67
C LYS A 55 9.82 18.27 2.28
N LYS A 56 10.67 18.72 1.34
CA LYS A 56 10.28 18.83 -0.08
C LYS A 56 10.51 17.48 -0.76
N GLY A 57 9.53 17.01 -1.52
CA GLY A 57 9.66 15.75 -2.25
C GLY A 57 8.31 15.14 -2.59
N PHE A 58 8.27 13.83 -2.52
CA PHE A 58 7.10 13.01 -2.79
C PHE A 58 6.96 11.94 -1.72
N ARG A 59 5.76 11.43 -1.55
CA ARG A 59 5.56 10.16 -0.86
C ARG A 59 5.60 9.07 -1.92
N MET A 60 6.59 8.20 -1.84
CA MET A 60 6.74 7.07 -2.75
C MET A 60 5.98 5.88 -2.17
N LEU A 61 4.90 5.48 -2.83
CA LEU A 61 4.17 4.28 -2.51
C LEU A 61 4.68 3.14 -3.39
N THR A 62 5.10 2.05 -2.78
CA THR A 62 5.66 0.88 -3.47
C THR A 62 4.81 -0.34 -3.18
N LEU A 63 4.53 -1.12 -4.22
CA LEU A 63 3.99 -2.47 -4.15
C LEU A 63 5.09 -3.45 -4.51
N SER A 64 5.36 -4.39 -3.63
CA SER A 64 6.27 -5.52 -3.85
C SER A 64 5.52 -6.84 -3.71
N TRP A 65 6.07 -7.90 -4.29
CA TRP A 65 5.64 -9.29 -4.11
C TRP A 65 6.73 -10.06 -3.37
N SER A 66 6.33 -11.02 -2.52
CA SER A 66 7.26 -11.90 -1.83
C SER A 66 6.65 -13.28 -1.59
N ASP A 67 7.49 -14.30 -1.61
CA ASP A 67 7.22 -15.68 -1.17
C ASP A 67 7.79 -15.99 0.23
N GLY A 68 8.26 -14.95 0.94
CA GLY A 68 8.92 -15.06 2.23
C GLY A 68 10.44 -15.17 2.18
N ASN A 69 11.03 -15.53 1.03
CA ASN A 69 12.48 -15.55 0.80
C ASN A 69 12.92 -14.45 -0.17
N THR A 70 12.16 -14.28 -1.24
CA THR A 70 12.45 -13.34 -2.32
C THR A 70 11.51 -12.15 -2.22
N LEU A 71 12.02 -10.96 -2.45
CA LEU A 71 11.24 -9.72 -2.53
C LEU A 71 11.45 -9.09 -3.91
N ILE A 72 10.40 -8.98 -4.69
CA ILE A 72 10.41 -8.37 -6.03
C ILE A 72 9.55 -7.10 -6.03
N PRO A 73 10.11 -5.91 -6.31
CA PRO A 73 9.33 -4.71 -6.54
C PRO A 73 8.46 -4.86 -7.80
N VAL A 74 7.16 -4.68 -7.65
CA VAL A 74 6.19 -4.86 -8.75
C VAL A 74 5.91 -3.55 -9.45
N ASN A 75 5.50 -2.55 -8.69
CA ASN A 75 5.27 -1.19 -9.20
C ASN A 75 5.34 -0.15 -8.09
N SER A 76 5.33 1.11 -8.47
CA SER A 76 5.33 2.21 -7.53
C SER A 76 4.69 3.46 -8.12
N CYS A 77 4.30 4.39 -7.27
CA CYS A 77 3.90 5.73 -7.68
C CYS A 77 4.45 6.77 -6.71
N LEU A 78 4.73 7.96 -7.25
CA LEU A 78 5.10 9.14 -6.48
C LEU A 78 3.83 9.94 -6.19
N LEU A 79 3.43 10.02 -4.94
CA LEU A 79 2.27 10.77 -4.50
C LEU A 79 2.68 12.19 -4.12
N ALA A 80 1.86 13.14 -4.54
CA ALA A 80 1.97 14.56 -4.26
C ALA A 80 0.73 15.05 -3.50
N SER A 81 0.81 16.23 -2.93
CA SER A 81 -0.36 16.85 -2.30
C SER A 81 -1.40 17.23 -3.36
N ALA A 82 -2.67 16.94 -3.09
CA ALA A 82 -3.77 17.51 -3.87
C ALA A 82 -4.08 18.98 -3.51
N LYS A 83 -3.44 19.54 -2.47
CA LYS A 83 -3.63 20.93 -2.03
C LYS A 83 -2.56 21.82 -2.66
N ASP A 84 -2.98 22.80 -3.47
CA ASP A 84 -2.08 23.71 -4.20
C ASP A 84 -1.06 24.40 -3.29
N LYS A 85 -1.47 24.82 -2.09
CA LYS A 85 -0.56 25.45 -1.12
C LYS A 85 0.64 24.60 -0.69
N ASN A 86 0.58 23.30 -0.90
CA ASN A 86 1.66 22.37 -0.60
C ASN A 86 2.48 22.00 -1.82
N ILE A 87 2.03 22.37 -3.03
CA ILE A 87 2.74 22.10 -4.28
C ILE A 87 3.84 23.15 -4.45
N ILE A 88 5.04 22.71 -4.81
CA ILE A 88 6.21 23.53 -5.06
C ILE A 88 6.36 23.79 -6.56
N GLY A 89 6.22 22.73 -7.36
CA GLY A 89 6.25 22.80 -8.82
C GLY A 89 4.88 22.49 -9.40
N PRO A 90 4.21 23.47 -10.06
CA PRO A 90 2.86 23.28 -10.56
C PRO A 90 2.79 22.16 -11.58
N ILE A 91 1.63 21.53 -11.68
CA ILE A 91 1.34 20.54 -12.70
C ILE A 91 1.34 21.22 -14.08
N LYS A 92 1.92 20.58 -15.06
CA LYS A 92 1.87 21.02 -16.46
C LYS A 92 0.65 20.43 -17.15
N ASP A 93 0.20 21.08 -18.20
CA ASP A 93 -0.83 20.54 -19.08
C ASP A 93 -0.41 19.20 -19.66
N PHE A 94 -1.31 18.24 -19.66
CA PHE A 94 -1.04 16.90 -20.16
C PHE A 94 -2.28 16.23 -20.76
N ASP A 95 -2.04 15.39 -21.74
CA ASP A 95 -3.09 14.47 -22.24
C ASP A 95 -3.28 13.32 -21.25
N SER A 96 -4.45 13.28 -20.65
CA SER A 96 -4.84 12.30 -19.64
C SER A 96 -4.91 10.84 -20.14
N ARG A 97 -4.92 10.64 -21.44
CA ARG A 97 -4.94 9.32 -22.09
C ARG A 97 -3.56 8.66 -22.10
N THR A 98 -2.50 9.46 -22.08
CA THR A 98 -1.11 9.00 -22.08
C THR A 98 -0.73 8.35 -20.74
N LEU A 99 0.29 7.48 -20.75
CA LEU A 99 0.85 6.92 -19.52
C LEU A 99 1.36 8.00 -18.56
N ALA A 100 1.98 9.04 -19.11
CA ALA A 100 2.44 10.19 -18.34
C ALA A 100 1.28 10.93 -17.68
N GLY A 101 0.17 11.13 -18.40
CA GLY A 101 -1.04 11.75 -17.89
C GLY A 101 -1.70 10.91 -16.80
N LYS A 102 -1.82 9.61 -17.00
CA LYS A 102 -2.34 8.67 -15.98
C LYS A 102 -1.50 8.70 -14.70
N ARG A 103 -0.16 8.76 -14.81
CA ARG A 103 0.73 8.88 -13.64
C ARG A 103 0.53 10.19 -12.89
N ARG A 104 0.33 11.31 -13.59
CA ARG A 104 0.04 12.62 -12.97
C ARG A 104 -1.28 12.62 -12.20
N LYS A 105 -2.31 12.01 -12.76
CA LYS A 105 -3.59 11.81 -12.06
C LYS A 105 -3.40 10.97 -10.81
N LEU A 106 -2.72 9.83 -10.93
CA LEU A 106 -2.45 8.95 -9.79
C LEU A 106 -1.64 9.65 -8.70
N ALA A 107 -0.69 10.51 -9.07
CA ALA A 107 0.13 11.26 -8.12
C ALA A 107 -0.68 12.16 -7.17
N GLN A 108 -1.86 12.62 -7.59
CA GLN A 108 -2.73 13.48 -6.79
C GLN A 108 -3.92 12.76 -6.16
N THR A 109 -4.00 11.44 -6.29
CA THR A 109 -5.02 10.65 -5.59
C THR A 109 -4.63 10.41 -4.13
N LYS A 110 -5.58 10.02 -3.31
CA LYS A 110 -5.29 9.63 -1.94
C LYS A 110 -4.49 8.32 -1.91
N ALA A 111 -3.54 8.21 -0.98
CA ALA A 111 -2.69 7.03 -0.87
C ALA A 111 -3.46 5.69 -0.78
N PRO A 112 -4.60 5.56 -0.04
CA PRO A 112 -5.39 4.33 -0.06
C PRO A 112 -6.00 3.98 -1.42
N GLU A 113 -6.40 4.97 -2.20
CA GLU A 113 -6.93 4.76 -3.56
C GLU A 113 -5.80 4.38 -4.53
N ALA A 114 -4.64 5.05 -4.41
CA ALA A 114 -3.44 4.71 -5.18
C ALA A 114 -2.98 3.28 -4.89
N MET A 115 -3.02 2.83 -3.63
CA MET A 115 -2.74 1.46 -3.22
C MET A 115 -3.58 0.44 -4.01
N ILE A 116 -4.89 0.65 -4.07
CA ILE A 116 -5.78 -0.24 -4.81
C ILE A 116 -5.44 -0.22 -6.32
N THR A 117 -5.13 0.94 -6.88
CA THR A 117 -4.71 1.05 -8.30
C THR A 117 -3.41 0.27 -8.57
N LEU A 118 -2.45 0.28 -7.65
CA LEU A 118 -1.22 -0.51 -7.79
C LEU A 118 -1.51 -2.01 -7.73
N LEU A 119 -2.38 -2.45 -6.82
CA LEU A 119 -2.83 -3.84 -6.72
C LEU A 119 -3.55 -4.28 -8.00
N ASP A 120 -4.49 -3.50 -8.50
CA ASP A 120 -5.21 -3.82 -9.74
C ASP A 120 -4.27 -3.95 -10.94
N THR A 121 -3.25 -3.10 -11.00
CA THR A 121 -2.22 -3.18 -12.04
C THR A 121 -1.38 -4.46 -11.93
N ALA A 122 -1.06 -4.89 -10.71
CA ALA A 122 -0.32 -6.13 -10.47
C ALA A 122 -1.15 -7.37 -10.83
N LEU A 123 -2.42 -7.40 -10.41
CA LEU A 123 -3.35 -8.48 -10.73
C LEU A 123 -3.61 -8.57 -12.25
N SER A 124 -3.76 -7.43 -12.92
CA SER A 124 -3.92 -7.35 -14.39
C SER A 124 -2.67 -7.81 -15.15
N ALA A 125 -1.50 -7.75 -14.53
CA ALA A 125 -0.25 -8.28 -15.08
C ALA A 125 -0.09 -9.81 -14.85
N GLY A 126 -1.08 -10.46 -14.24
CA GLY A 126 -1.07 -11.91 -13.98
C GLY A 126 -0.41 -12.34 -12.67
N LEU A 127 -0.04 -11.40 -11.81
CA LEU A 127 0.47 -11.72 -10.48
C LEU A 127 -0.66 -12.16 -9.55
N LYS A 128 -0.33 -13.08 -8.64
CA LYS A 128 -1.24 -13.57 -7.60
C LYS A 128 -0.55 -13.54 -6.24
N ALA A 129 -1.34 -13.31 -5.20
CA ALA A 129 -0.92 -13.44 -3.81
C ALA A 129 -2.10 -13.87 -2.95
N ASP A 130 -1.80 -14.51 -1.81
CA ASP A 130 -2.81 -14.91 -0.83
C ASP A 130 -3.15 -13.76 0.10
N TYR A 131 -2.16 -12.91 0.41
CA TYR A 131 -2.27 -11.83 1.37
C TYR A 131 -1.74 -10.50 0.84
N VAL A 132 -2.25 -9.41 1.44
CA VAL A 132 -1.69 -8.07 1.28
C VAL A 132 -1.25 -7.55 2.64
N LEU A 133 0.04 -7.22 2.77
CA LEU A 133 0.66 -6.70 3.98
C LEU A 133 0.83 -5.19 3.88
N PHE A 134 0.41 -4.45 4.91
CA PHE A 134 0.61 -3.00 4.99
C PHE A 134 0.52 -2.50 6.44
N ASP A 135 0.99 -1.28 6.63
CA ASP A 135 0.98 -0.66 7.95
C ASP A 135 -0.40 -0.10 8.33
N SER A 136 -0.51 0.44 9.54
CA SER A 136 -1.75 1.00 10.08
C SER A 136 -2.27 2.22 9.31
N TRP A 137 -1.44 2.86 8.48
CA TRP A 137 -1.83 4.03 7.71
C TRP A 137 -2.89 3.70 6.64
N PHE A 138 -2.77 2.53 6.03
CA PHE A 138 -3.69 2.03 5.01
C PHE A 138 -4.82 1.17 5.59
N SER A 139 -4.76 0.84 6.89
CA SER A 139 -5.66 -0.08 7.57
C SER A 139 -7.00 0.59 7.92
N ASN A 140 -7.86 0.76 6.93
CA ASN A 140 -9.25 1.15 7.16
C ASN A 140 -10.21 0.11 6.56
N PRO A 141 -11.46 0.03 7.04
CA PRO A 141 -12.41 -1.00 6.61
C PRO A 141 -12.64 -1.06 5.11
N ALA A 142 -12.70 0.09 4.43
CA ALA A 142 -12.95 0.15 2.98
C ALA A 142 -11.81 -0.52 2.18
N GLN A 143 -10.55 -0.29 2.56
CA GLN A 143 -9.41 -0.94 1.91
C GLN A 143 -9.37 -2.44 2.19
N ILE A 144 -9.61 -2.85 3.44
CA ILE A 144 -9.67 -4.28 3.81
C ILE A 144 -10.75 -4.99 3.01
N THR A 145 -11.96 -4.42 2.93
CA THR A 145 -13.06 -4.97 2.13
C THR A 145 -12.71 -5.03 0.63
N SER A 146 -12.06 -3.98 0.11
CA SER A 146 -11.63 -3.95 -1.30
C SER A 146 -10.58 -5.01 -1.61
N ILE A 147 -9.64 -5.28 -0.70
CA ILE A 147 -8.65 -6.36 -0.84
C ILE A 147 -9.34 -7.70 -0.82
N HIS A 148 -10.25 -7.93 0.14
CA HIS A 148 -10.99 -9.19 0.25
C HIS A 148 -11.84 -9.46 -0.99
N SER A 149 -12.49 -8.44 -1.58
CA SER A 149 -13.26 -8.59 -2.82
C SER A 149 -12.40 -8.99 -4.04
N LYS A 150 -11.08 -8.85 -3.96
CA LYS A 150 -10.11 -9.29 -4.97
C LYS A 150 -9.58 -10.71 -4.71
N GLY A 151 -10.13 -11.41 -3.72
CA GLY A 151 -9.75 -12.79 -3.37
C GLY A 151 -8.47 -12.91 -2.52
N MET A 152 -8.06 -11.84 -1.86
CA MET A 152 -6.89 -11.82 -0.96
C MET A 152 -7.31 -11.42 0.45
N ASP A 153 -6.55 -11.86 1.45
CA ASP A 153 -6.74 -11.41 2.82
C ASP A 153 -5.73 -10.31 3.21
N ALA A 154 -6.14 -9.43 4.13
CA ALA A 154 -5.32 -8.33 4.59
C ALA A 154 -4.62 -8.69 5.91
N ILE A 155 -3.30 -8.50 5.98
CA ILE A 155 -2.51 -8.55 7.21
C ILE A 155 -1.98 -7.15 7.49
N ALA A 156 -2.53 -6.51 8.52
CA ALA A 156 -2.19 -5.13 8.83
C ALA A 156 -2.28 -4.81 10.31
N MET A 157 -1.52 -3.81 10.74
CA MET A 157 -1.71 -3.22 12.06
C MET A 157 -2.98 -2.35 12.05
N ILE A 158 -3.93 -2.67 12.91
CA ILE A 158 -5.20 -1.96 12.97
C ILE A 158 -5.11 -0.77 13.95
N LYS A 159 -5.56 0.41 13.51
CA LYS A 159 -5.66 1.59 14.39
C LYS A 159 -6.69 1.37 15.48
N LYS A 160 -6.30 1.66 16.73
CA LYS A 160 -7.25 1.69 17.85
C LYS A 160 -8.22 2.85 17.64
N SER A 161 -9.48 2.53 17.37
CA SER A 161 -10.55 3.51 17.21
C SER A 161 -11.83 2.98 17.89
N SER A 162 -12.48 3.83 18.67
CA SER A 162 -13.80 3.52 19.22
C SER A 162 -14.92 3.69 18.19
N ARG A 163 -14.65 4.43 17.12
CA ARG A 163 -15.64 4.72 16.07
C ARG A 163 -15.76 3.60 15.03
N ILE A 164 -14.71 2.79 14.87
CA ILE A 164 -14.69 1.67 13.93
C ILE A 164 -15.18 0.43 14.65
N LYS A 165 -16.23 -0.19 14.11
CA LYS A 165 -16.78 -1.45 14.59
C LYS A 165 -16.54 -2.55 13.55
N TYR A 166 -16.30 -3.75 14.04
CA TYR A 166 -16.11 -4.96 13.25
C TYR A 166 -17.14 -5.99 13.66
N SER A 167 -17.67 -6.73 12.71
CA SER A 167 -18.53 -7.87 13.02
C SER A 167 -17.67 -9.02 13.55
N TYR A 168 -17.90 -9.43 14.78
CA TYR A 168 -17.17 -10.52 15.44
C TYR A 168 -18.14 -11.38 16.24
N CYS A 169 -18.27 -12.65 15.86
CA CYS A 169 -19.22 -13.60 16.48
C CYS A 169 -20.66 -13.05 16.55
N GLY A 170 -21.10 -12.36 15.50
CA GLY A 170 -22.45 -11.77 15.41
C GLY A 170 -22.65 -10.43 16.12
N GLU A 171 -21.64 -9.92 16.81
CA GLU A 171 -21.69 -8.65 17.52
C GLU A 171 -20.84 -7.56 16.80
N GLN A 172 -21.23 -6.29 16.98
CA GLN A 172 -20.49 -5.13 16.47
C GLN A 172 -19.54 -4.59 17.55
N LEU A 173 -18.29 -5.02 17.51
CA LEU A 173 -17.28 -4.72 18.51
C LEU A 173 -16.14 -3.85 17.96
N ASN A 174 -15.56 -3.00 18.79
CA ASN A 174 -14.32 -2.33 18.44
C ASN A 174 -13.10 -3.27 18.64
N ILE A 175 -11.95 -2.90 18.08
CA ILE A 175 -10.76 -3.76 18.11
C ILE A 175 -10.26 -4.07 19.54
N LYS A 176 -10.46 -3.16 20.50
CA LYS A 176 -10.07 -3.41 21.89
C LYS A 176 -10.96 -4.48 22.53
N GLU A 177 -12.26 -4.44 22.25
CA GLU A 177 -13.23 -5.44 22.73
C GLU A 177 -12.93 -6.82 22.14
N ILE A 178 -12.66 -6.88 20.82
CA ILE A 178 -12.25 -8.11 20.14
C ILE A 178 -10.95 -8.65 20.76
N TYR A 179 -9.94 -7.79 20.94
CA TYR A 179 -8.66 -8.18 21.54
C TYR A 179 -8.84 -8.71 22.96
N SER A 180 -9.68 -8.07 23.81
CA SER A 180 -9.91 -8.52 25.18
C SER A 180 -10.53 -9.91 25.24
N ARG A 181 -11.44 -10.23 24.32
CA ARG A 181 -12.06 -11.57 24.21
C ARG A 181 -11.08 -12.63 23.70
N ASN A 182 -10.07 -12.24 22.93
CA ASN A 182 -9.06 -13.13 22.34
C ASN A 182 -7.71 -13.07 23.06
N LYS A 183 -7.64 -12.44 24.22
CA LYS A 183 -6.39 -12.31 24.96
C LYS A 183 -5.81 -13.69 25.29
N LYS A 184 -4.54 -13.91 24.88
CA LYS A 184 -3.81 -15.14 25.17
C LYS A 184 -3.70 -15.35 26.68
N ARG A 185 -4.12 -16.50 27.17
CA ARG A 185 -3.87 -16.89 28.57
C ARG A 185 -2.39 -17.23 28.74
N ARG A 186 -1.81 -16.79 29.88
CA ARG A 186 -0.38 -17.01 30.19
C ARG A 186 -0.08 -18.51 30.14
N GLY A 187 0.97 -18.92 29.44
CA GLY A 187 1.42 -20.31 29.33
C GLY A 187 0.68 -21.21 28.35
N ARG A 188 -0.30 -20.73 27.59
CA ARG A 188 -0.99 -21.53 26.56
C ARG A 188 -0.82 -20.94 25.18
N SER A 189 -0.44 -21.78 24.20
CA SER A 189 -0.60 -21.44 22.80
C SER A 189 -2.07 -21.47 22.44
N LYS A 190 -2.51 -20.55 21.57
CA LYS A 190 -3.88 -20.56 21.01
C LYS A 190 -3.98 -21.39 19.73
N TYR A 191 -2.83 -21.79 19.18
CA TYR A 191 -2.71 -22.55 17.93
C TYR A 191 -1.84 -23.78 18.16
#